data_eca27b1d63f6285d756a2773ba916cf6
#
_entry.id   eca27b1d63f6285d756a2773ba916cf6
#
_cell.length_a   1.000
_cell.length_b   1.000
_cell.length_c   1.000
_cell.angle_alpha   90.00
_cell.angle_beta   90.00
_cell.angle_gamma   90.00
#
_symmetry.space_group_name_H-M   'P 1'
#
loop_
_entity.id
_entity.type
_entity.pdbx_description
1 polymer ?
#
loop_
_entity_poly.entity_id
_entity_poly.type
_entity_poly.pdbx_seq_one_letter_code
_entity_poly.pdbx_strand_id
1 'polypeptide(L)'
;MGGDFEHRWTQTRESILAMKELWTKPQAEFNGKYYNFPLVKSYPKPAQKPHPPVILGGHAKTVLERVVSWGDGWLPNSITPDKLAESRATLDRLAKDAGRNPSAISISVHGQPADRDLIRRFHDAGANRVIVRPTTMKTDAEMGIELTRIADAVIR
;
A
#
# COMPACT_ATOMS: atom_id res chain seq x y z
N MET A 1 4.09 2.87 -26.16
CA MET A 1 4.58 3.05 -24.79
C MET A 1 5.69 2.04 -24.56
N GLY A 2 6.94 2.47 -24.44
CA GLY A 2 8.14 1.61 -24.35
C GLY A 2 8.46 1.17 -22.90
N GLY A 3 7.53 0.54 -22.22
CA GLY A 3 7.80 0.05 -20.87
C GLY A 3 8.55 -1.28 -20.89
N ASP A 4 9.70 -1.35 -20.21
CA ASP A 4 10.43 -2.59 -19.95
C ASP A 4 9.68 -3.41 -18.89
N PHE A 5 8.77 -4.27 -19.34
CA PHE A 5 7.92 -5.05 -18.47
C PHE A 5 8.71 -6.12 -17.68
N GLU A 6 9.78 -6.63 -18.24
CA GLU A 6 10.64 -7.63 -17.61
C GLU A 6 11.30 -7.07 -16.35
N HIS A 7 11.81 -5.85 -16.42
CA HIS A 7 12.50 -5.18 -15.32
C HIS A 7 11.60 -4.23 -14.51
N ARG A 8 10.28 -4.27 -14.69
CA ARG A 8 9.33 -3.33 -14.04
C ARG A 8 9.51 -3.20 -12.54
N TRP A 9 9.76 -4.31 -11.84
CA TRP A 9 9.89 -4.27 -10.39
C TRP A 9 11.21 -3.66 -9.92
N THR A 10 12.30 -3.93 -10.63
CA THR A 10 13.61 -3.30 -10.34
C THR A 10 13.54 -1.80 -10.61
N GLN A 11 12.93 -1.42 -11.72
CA GLN A 11 12.72 -0.03 -12.08
C GLN A 11 11.79 0.69 -11.08
N THR A 12 10.68 0.06 -10.69
CA THR A 12 9.77 0.61 -9.66
C THR A 12 10.48 0.78 -8.31
N ARG A 13 11.25 -0.22 -7.86
CA ARG A 13 12.01 -0.11 -6.62
C ARG A 13 12.97 1.08 -6.67
N GLU A 14 13.73 1.21 -7.74
CA GLU A 14 14.70 2.29 -7.90
C GLU A 14 14.02 3.67 -7.96
N SER A 15 12.90 3.78 -8.66
CA SER A 15 12.06 4.99 -8.68
C SER A 15 11.62 5.40 -7.27
N ILE A 16 11.14 4.46 -6.46
CA ILE A 16 10.74 4.73 -5.08
C ILE A 16 11.92 5.16 -4.22
N LEU A 17 13.07 4.54 -4.36
CA LEU A 17 14.27 4.95 -3.62
C LEU A 17 14.71 6.36 -3.99
N ALA A 18 14.69 6.69 -5.28
CA ALA A 18 14.97 8.05 -5.78
C ALA A 18 13.96 9.08 -5.23
N MET A 19 12.67 8.74 -5.19
CA MET A 19 11.65 9.59 -4.57
C MET A 19 11.86 9.78 -3.07
N LYS A 20 12.23 8.73 -2.34
CA LYS A 20 12.54 8.83 -0.89
C LYS A 20 13.70 9.78 -0.64
N GLU A 21 14.75 9.78 -1.47
CA GLU A 21 15.83 10.76 -1.41
C GLU A 21 15.29 12.20 -1.53
N LEU A 22 14.48 12.46 -2.58
CA LEU A 22 13.87 13.76 -2.81
C LEU A 22 12.94 14.21 -1.67
N TRP A 23 12.21 13.31 -1.08
CA TRP A 23 11.24 13.62 -0.02
C TRP A 23 11.89 13.90 1.34
N THR A 24 13.00 13.24 1.63
CA THR A 24 13.58 13.25 2.99
C THR A 24 14.78 14.16 3.14
N LYS A 25 15.63 14.29 2.11
CA LYS A 25 16.88 15.04 2.21
C LYS A 25 16.70 16.52 1.81
N PRO A 26 17.33 17.48 2.51
CA PRO A 26 17.32 18.90 2.12
C PRO A 26 17.86 19.12 0.71
N GLN A 27 18.91 18.39 0.35
CA GLN A 27 19.48 18.26 -0.98
C GLN A 27 19.61 16.78 -1.28
N ALA A 28 19.18 16.35 -2.43
CA ALA A 28 19.14 14.96 -2.85
C ALA A 28 19.89 14.78 -4.16
N GLU A 29 20.61 13.69 -4.27
CA GLU A 29 21.18 13.16 -5.50
C GLU A 29 20.84 11.67 -5.58
N PHE A 30 20.78 11.14 -6.78
CA PHE A 30 20.55 9.73 -6.98
C PHE A 30 21.32 9.25 -8.21
N ASN A 31 21.99 8.11 -8.07
CA ASN A 31 22.75 7.49 -9.15
C ASN A 31 22.40 5.99 -9.19
N GLY A 32 21.44 5.61 -10.00
CA GLY A 32 20.95 4.27 -10.21
C GLY A 32 21.13 3.79 -11.64
N LYS A 33 20.59 2.62 -11.92
CA LYS A 33 20.60 2.05 -13.29
C LYS A 33 19.56 2.75 -14.19
N TYR A 34 18.41 3.10 -13.64
CA TYR A 34 17.26 3.64 -14.39
C TYR A 34 17.05 5.13 -14.14
N TYR A 35 17.39 5.62 -12.96
CA TYR A 35 17.17 7.00 -12.55
C TYR A 35 18.49 7.62 -12.07
N ASN A 36 18.80 8.79 -12.63
CA ASN A 36 19.99 9.56 -12.28
C ASN A 36 19.63 11.04 -12.22
N PHE A 37 20.01 11.71 -11.15
CA PHE A 37 19.94 13.16 -11.08
C PHE A 37 21.06 13.72 -10.19
N PRO A 38 21.62 14.89 -10.54
CA PRO A 38 22.65 15.54 -9.74
C PRO A 38 22.04 16.10 -8.45
N LEU A 39 22.87 16.70 -7.61
CA LEU A 39 22.43 17.33 -6.38
C LEU A 39 21.38 18.42 -6.66
N VAL A 40 20.15 18.20 -6.20
CA VAL A 40 18.99 19.07 -6.40
C VAL A 40 18.27 19.36 -5.09
N LYS A 41 17.52 20.45 -5.07
CA LYS A 41 16.55 20.77 -4.01
C LYS A 41 15.14 20.52 -4.51
N SER A 42 14.33 19.78 -3.75
CA SER A 42 12.93 19.50 -4.04
C SER A 42 12.06 19.97 -2.87
N TYR A 43 11.28 21.02 -3.08
CA TYR A 43 10.41 21.65 -2.11
C TYR A 43 9.05 22.00 -2.73
N PRO A 44 7.94 21.98 -1.93
CA PRO A 44 7.89 21.66 -0.48
C PRO A 44 8.13 20.19 -0.19
N LYS A 45 8.62 19.89 1.03
CA LYS A 45 8.71 18.50 1.50
C LYS A 45 7.34 17.97 1.89
N PRO A 46 7.08 16.64 1.77
CA PRO A 46 5.85 16.04 2.26
C PRO A 46 5.59 16.38 3.74
N ALA A 47 4.31 16.63 4.07
CA ALA A 47 3.89 16.83 5.44
C ALA A 47 4.08 15.56 6.28
N GLN A 48 3.81 14.38 5.69
CA GLN A 48 4.04 13.08 6.33
C GLN A 48 5.53 12.80 6.49
N LYS A 49 5.89 12.29 7.68
CA LYS A 49 7.29 11.97 8.02
C LYS A 49 7.46 10.48 8.26
N PRO A 50 8.59 9.88 7.86
CA PRO A 50 9.71 10.49 7.11
C PRO A 50 9.35 10.84 5.66
N HIS A 51 8.34 10.20 5.07
CA HIS A 51 7.79 10.39 3.73
C HIS A 51 6.37 9.81 3.63
N PRO A 52 5.60 10.07 2.58
CA PRO A 52 4.33 9.38 2.33
C PRO A 52 4.53 7.87 2.31
N PRO A 53 3.66 7.07 2.96
CA PRO A 53 3.84 5.62 3.00
C PRO A 53 3.70 5.01 1.61
N VAL A 54 4.62 4.12 1.27
CA VAL A 54 4.64 3.39 0.01
C VAL A 54 3.92 2.05 0.18
N ILE A 55 2.74 1.93 -0.42
CA ILE A 55 1.90 0.74 -0.30
C ILE A 55 1.99 -0.08 -1.58
N LEU A 56 2.38 -1.35 -1.47
CA LEU A 56 2.55 -2.25 -2.62
C LEU A 56 1.30 -3.10 -2.83
N GLY A 57 0.77 -3.08 -4.04
CA GLY A 57 -0.41 -3.88 -4.42
C GLY A 57 -0.06 -5.25 -4.98
N GLY A 58 -1.07 -6.12 -5.01
CA GLY A 58 -1.05 -7.39 -5.73
C GLY A 58 -0.76 -8.63 -4.89
N HIS A 59 -0.68 -9.78 -5.59
CA HIS A 59 -0.55 -11.13 -5.03
C HIS A 59 0.66 -11.89 -5.59
N ALA A 60 1.65 -11.19 -6.16
CA ALA A 60 2.85 -11.85 -6.65
C ALA A 60 3.53 -12.63 -5.51
N LYS A 61 4.09 -13.81 -5.82
CA LYS A 61 4.74 -14.70 -4.84
C LYS A 61 5.74 -13.97 -3.93
N THR A 62 6.42 -12.94 -4.46
CA THR A 62 7.44 -12.16 -3.76
C THR A 62 6.95 -10.79 -3.30
N VAL A 63 5.61 -10.55 -3.24
CA VAL A 63 5.09 -9.22 -2.85
C VAL A 63 5.43 -8.87 -1.40
N LEU A 64 5.34 -9.83 -0.49
CA LEU A 64 5.60 -9.61 0.93
C LEU A 64 7.09 -9.31 1.19
N GLU A 65 8.01 -9.99 0.50
CA GLU A 65 9.45 -9.68 0.57
C GLU A 65 9.73 -8.27 0.05
N ARG A 66 9.05 -7.84 -1.01
CA ARG A 66 9.18 -6.47 -1.53
C ARG A 66 8.66 -5.44 -0.53
N VAL A 67 7.50 -5.69 0.08
CA VAL A 67 6.95 -4.84 1.15
C VAL A 67 7.96 -4.69 2.28
N VAL A 68 8.54 -5.78 2.74
CA VAL A 68 9.56 -5.76 3.81
C VAL A 68 10.83 -5.04 3.36
N SER A 69 11.26 -5.21 2.12
CA SER A 69 12.51 -4.62 1.62
C SER A 69 12.45 -3.11 1.44
N TRP A 70 11.35 -2.54 0.90
CA TRP A 70 11.30 -1.12 0.55
C TRP A 70 9.91 -0.45 0.63
N GLY A 71 8.85 -1.23 0.91
CA GLY A 71 7.50 -0.72 1.11
C GLY A 71 7.20 -0.40 2.57
N ASP A 72 6.06 0.25 2.81
CA ASP A 72 5.52 0.59 4.13
C ASP A 72 4.18 -0.09 4.39
N GLY A 73 3.65 -0.80 3.39
CA GLY A 73 2.42 -1.56 3.53
C GLY A 73 2.09 -2.41 2.30
N TRP A 74 1.07 -3.25 2.48
CA TRP A 74 0.54 -4.14 1.46
C TRP A 74 -0.94 -3.85 1.19
N LEU A 75 -1.32 -3.89 -0.10
CA LEU A 75 -2.70 -3.69 -0.58
C LEU A 75 -3.16 -4.93 -1.35
N PRO A 76 -3.59 -6.00 -0.70
CA PRO A 76 -4.25 -7.11 -1.38
C PRO A 76 -5.67 -6.76 -1.82
N ASN A 77 -6.11 -7.39 -2.91
CA ASN A 77 -7.50 -7.47 -3.34
C ASN A 77 -7.94 -8.94 -3.32
N SER A 78 -9.24 -9.22 -3.43
CA SER A 78 -9.76 -10.60 -3.60
C SER A 78 -9.12 -11.63 -2.65
N ILE A 79 -8.99 -11.27 -1.37
CA ILE A 79 -8.43 -12.11 -0.31
C ILE A 79 -9.51 -12.41 0.74
N THR A 80 -9.44 -13.58 1.40
CA THR A 80 -10.29 -13.90 2.55
C THR A 80 -9.61 -13.54 3.86
N PRO A 81 -10.35 -13.36 4.99
CA PRO A 81 -9.75 -13.12 6.30
C PRO A 81 -8.74 -14.19 6.71
N ASP A 82 -9.02 -15.47 6.46
CA ASP A 82 -8.11 -16.57 6.82
C ASP A 82 -6.78 -16.46 6.04
N LYS A 83 -6.85 -16.21 4.73
CA LYS A 83 -5.66 -15.98 3.91
C LYS A 83 -4.91 -14.72 4.29
N LEU A 84 -5.62 -13.69 4.76
CA LEU A 84 -4.98 -12.49 5.28
C LEU A 84 -4.19 -12.80 6.56
N ALA A 85 -4.77 -13.58 7.50
CA ALA A 85 -4.08 -13.96 8.73
C ALA A 85 -2.79 -14.75 8.45
N GLU A 86 -2.81 -15.71 7.51
CA GLU A 86 -1.63 -16.44 7.06
C GLU A 86 -0.56 -15.49 6.48
N SER A 87 -1.01 -14.54 5.64
CA SER A 87 -0.13 -13.55 5.02
C SER A 87 0.45 -12.57 6.04
N ARG A 88 -0.35 -12.15 7.05
CA ARG A 88 0.10 -11.30 8.16
C ARG A 88 1.20 -12.00 8.96
N ALA A 89 1.00 -13.27 9.33
CA ALA A 89 2.01 -14.05 10.04
C ALA A 89 3.32 -14.17 9.23
N THR A 90 3.21 -14.39 7.92
CA THR A 90 4.37 -14.45 7.02
C THR A 90 5.08 -13.10 6.95
N LEU A 91 4.34 -12.01 6.82
CA LEU A 91 4.88 -10.65 6.75
C LEU A 91 5.58 -10.28 8.07
N ASP A 92 5.00 -10.66 9.22
CA ASP A 92 5.60 -10.42 10.53
C ASP A 92 6.93 -11.15 10.71
N ARG A 93 7.00 -12.40 10.27
CA ARG A 93 8.23 -13.18 10.29
C ARG A 93 9.30 -12.54 9.39
N LEU A 94 8.97 -12.25 8.14
CA LEU A 94 9.90 -11.61 7.19
C LEU A 94 10.39 -10.25 7.71
N ALA A 95 9.52 -9.45 8.33
CA ALA A 95 9.90 -8.16 8.91
C ALA A 95 10.89 -8.34 10.06
N LYS A 96 10.64 -9.30 10.99
CA LYS A 96 11.56 -9.62 12.10
C LYS A 96 12.92 -10.10 11.58
N ASP A 97 12.91 -11.00 10.59
CA ASP A 97 14.14 -11.52 9.97
C ASP A 97 14.97 -10.40 9.31
N ALA A 98 14.31 -9.36 8.80
CA ALA A 98 14.93 -8.17 8.22
C ALA A 98 15.23 -7.04 9.25
N GLY A 99 15.03 -7.27 10.55
CA GLY A 99 15.25 -6.27 11.59
C GLY A 99 14.24 -5.11 11.58
N ARG A 100 13.08 -5.28 10.92
CA ARG A 100 12.00 -4.28 10.88
C ARG A 100 10.93 -4.57 11.93
N ASN A 101 10.35 -3.50 12.48
CA ASN A 101 9.16 -3.64 13.32
C ASN A 101 7.94 -4.04 12.47
N PRO A 102 7.33 -5.22 12.69
CA PRO A 102 6.15 -5.66 11.95
C PRO A 102 4.97 -4.69 12.04
N SER A 103 4.79 -4.03 13.20
CA SER A 103 3.68 -3.08 13.42
C SER A 103 3.82 -1.80 12.59
N ALA A 104 5.00 -1.50 12.04
CA ALA A 104 5.21 -0.38 11.12
C ALA A 104 4.76 -0.68 9.68
N ILE A 105 4.38 -1.94 9.38
CA ILE A 105 3.93 -2.34 8.05
C ILE A 105 2.42 -2.51 8.06
N SER A 106 1.72 -1.62 7.36
CA SER A 106 0.26 -1.62 7.29
C SER A 106 -0.28 -2.59 6.23
N ILE A 107 -1.49 -3.12 6.48
CA ILE A 107 -2.25 -3.88 5.47
C ILE A 107 -3.57 -3.16 5.20
N SER A 108 -3.83 -2.84 3.93
CA SER A 108 -5.08 -2.24 3.47
C SER A 108 -5.78 -3.20 2.49
N VAL A 109 -6.85 -3.84 2.91
CA VAL A 109 -7.59 -4.79 2.05
C VAL A 109 -8.53 -4.02 1.13
N HIS A 110 -8.43 -4.23 -0.19
CA HIS A 110 -9.20 -3.49 -1.18
C HIS A 110 -10.39 -4.28 -1.73
N GLY A 111 -11.48 -3.55 -2.01
CA GLY A 111 -12.58 -4.02 -2.84
C GLY A 111 -13.57 -4.94 -2.13
N GLN A 112 -13.76 -4.76 -0.83
CA GLN A 112 -14.66 -5.58 -0.02
C GLN A 112 -16.11 -5.05 -0.09
N PRO A 113 -17.12 -5.93 0.12
CA PRO A 113 -18.50 -5.50 0.28
C PRO A 113 -18.70 -4.71 1.57
N ALA A 114 -19.80 -3.92 1.64
CA ALA A 114 -20.22 -3.22 2.85
C ALA A 114 -20.90 -4.18 3.84
N ASP A 115 -20.10 -5.03 4.47
CA ASP A 115 -20.51 -6.04 5.44
C ASP A 115 -19.67 -5.86 6.71
N ARG A 116 -20.33 -5.45 7.80
CA ARG A 116 -19.68 -5.13 9.08
C ARG A 116 -18.95 -6.33 9.69
N ASP A 117 -19.55 -7.52 9.63
CA ASP A 117 -18.95 -8.71 10.23
C ASP A 117 -17.74 -9.19 9.42
N LEU A 118 -17.81 -9.10 8.10
CA LEU A 118 -16.65 -9.37 7.25
C LEU A 118 -15.53 -8.36 7.50
N ILE A 119 -15.84 -7.07 7.62
CA ILE A 119 -14.86 -6.03 7.93
C ILE A 119 -14.19 -6.28 9.29
N ARG A 120 -14.97 -6.65 10.32
CA ARG A 120 -14.42 -7.02 11.63
C ARG A 120 -13.47 -8.21 11.51
N ARG A 121 -13.87 -9.28 10.81
CA ARG A 121 -13.00 -10.43 10.56
C ARG A 121 -11.69 -10.07 9.85
N PHE A 122 -11.70 -9.11 8.93
CA PHE A 122 -10.46 -8.60 8.33
C PHE A 122 -9.58 -7.86 9.34
N HIS A 123 -10.16 -7.05 10.22
CA HIS A 123 -9.40 -6.40 11.29
C HIS A 123 -8.80 -7.42 12.26
N ASP A 124 -9.56 -8.44 12.67
CA ASP A 124 -9.09 -9.53 13.53
C ASP A 124 -7.95 -10.33 12.85
N ALA A 125 -7.99 -10.46 11.52
CA ALA A 125 -6.95 -11.06 10.70
C ALA A 125 -5.71 -10.15 10.48
N GLY A 126 -5.69 -8.93 11.03
CA GLY A 126 -4.56 -8.01 10.99
C GLY A 126 -4.59 -6.94 9.91
N ALA A 127 -5.76 -6.66 9.30
CA ALA A 127 -5.92 -5.49 8.43
C ALA A 127 -5.96 -4.20 9.26
N ASN A 128 -5.19 -3.20 8.84
CA ASN A 128 -5.26 -1.84 9.40
C ASN A 128 -6.39 -1.02 8.78
N ARG A 129 -6.77 -1.37 7.54
CA ARG A 129 -7.81 -0.68 6.77
C ARG A 129 -8.53 -1.67 5.87
N VAL A 130 -9.85 -1.51 5.76
CA VAL A 130 -10.67 -2.21 4.77
C VAL A 130 -11.31 -1.16 3.86
N ILE A 131 -11.07 -1.26 2.56
CA ILE A 131 -11.60 -0.35 1.53
C ILE A 131 -12.80 -1.02 0.91
N VAL A 132 -13.97 -0.48 1.20
CA VAL A 132 -15.24 -0.95 0.67
C VAL A 132 -15.41 -0.47 -0.76
N ARG A 133 -15.83 -1.36 -1.65
CA ARG A 133 -16.14 -1.03 -3.03
C ARG A 133 -17.64 -0.74 -3.15
N PRO A 134 -18.03 0.46 -3.59
CA PRO A 134 -19.41 0.77 -3.89
C PRO A 134 -19.91 -0.05 -5.10
N THR A 135 -21.22 -0.16 -5.24
CA THR A 135 -21.85 -0.68 -6.47
C THR A 135 -21.66 0.31 -7.61
N THR A 136 -21.85 -0.16 -8.85
CA THR A 136 -21.78 0.72 -10.03
C THR A 136 -22.92 1.71 -10.03
N MET A 137 -22.61 3.01 -10.09
CA MET A 137 -23.55 4.12 -10.11
C MET A 137 -23.38 4.89 -11.41
N LYS A 138 -24.47 5.49 -11.89
CA LYS A 138 -24.50 6.25 -13.16
C LYS A 138 -24.70 7.75 -12.94
N THR A 139 -25.21 8.15 -11.77
CA THR A 139 -25.52 9.55 -11.45
C THR A 139 -24.97 9.94 -10.09
N ASP A 140 -24.77 11.23 -9.86
CA ASP A 140 -24.33 11.78 -8.57
C ASP A 140 -25.32 11.51 -7.45
N ALA A 141 -26.63 11.52 -7.77
CA ALA A 141 -27.69 11.20 -6.81
C ALA A 141 -27.59 9.73 -6.34
N GLU A 142 -27.39 8.77 -7.25
CA GLU A 142 -27.17 7.37 -6.91
C GLU A 142 -25.91 7.20 -6.07
N MET A 143 -24.84 7.95 -6.36
CA MET A 143 -23.61 7.94 -5.58
C MET A 143 -23.85 8.38 -4.14
N GLY A 144 -24.58 9.48 -3.93
CA GLY A 144 -24.92 9.97 -2.60
C GLY A 144 -25.71 8.95 -1.77
N ILE A 145 -26.71 8.29 -2.39
CA ILE A 145 -27.50 7.22 -1.75
C ILE A 145 -26.60 6.04 -1.38
N GLU A 146 -25.77 5.58 -2.30
CA GLU A 146 -24.90 4.43 -2.07
C GLU A 146 -23.85 4.69 -0.99
N LEU A 147 -23.22 5.85 -0.97
CA LEU A 147 -22.27 6.23 0.08
C LEU A 147 -22.92 6.28 1.46
N THR A 148 -24.17 6.80 1.54
CA THR A 148 -24.96 6.81 2.78
C THR A 148 -25.26 5.36 3.22
N ARG A 149 -25.72 4.51 2.31
CA ARG A 149 -25.98 3.09 2.58
C ARG A 149 -24.73 2.37 3.11
N ILE A 150 -23.58 2.60 2.48
CA ILE A 150 -22.30 2.03 2.94
C ILE A 150 -21.95 2.53 4.34
N ALA A 151 -22.06 3.84 4.59
CA ALA A 151 -21.76 4.42 5.90
C ALA A 151 -22.65 3.83 7.00
N ASP A 152 -23.95 3.69 6.74
CA ASP A 152 -24.87 3.08 7.69
C ASP A 152 -24.57 1.60 7.95
N ALA A 153 -24.16 0.86 6.92
CA ALA A 153 -23.84 -0.54 7.03
C ALA A 153 -22.54 -0.82 7.83
N VAL A 154 -21.51 0.05 7.74
CA VAL A 154 -20.17 -0.26 8.26
C VAL A 154 -19.69 0.68 9.37
N ILE A 155 -20.22 1.89 9.50
CA ILE A 155 -19.77 2.89 10.48
C ILE A 155 -20.75 3.06 11.63
N ARG A 156 -22.07 3.07 11.33
CA ARG A 156 -23.17 3.25 12.30
C ARG A 156 -23.76 1.92 12.72
#